data_d036a4a7490803656db4bf22ec6d5964
#
_entry.id   d036a4a7490803656db4bf22ec6d5964
#
_cell.length_a   1.000
_cell.length_b   1.000
_cell.length_c   1.000
_cell.angle_alpha   90.00
_cell.angle_beta   90.00
_cell.angle_gamma   90.00
#
_symmetry.space_group_name_H-M   'P 1'
#
loop_
_entity.id
_entity.type
_entity.pdbx_description
1 polymer ?
#
loop_
_entity_poly.entity_id
_entity_poly.type
_entity_poly.pdbx_seq_one_letter_code
_entity_poly.pdbx_strand_id
1 'polypeptide(L)'
;MRQMNARGATLVELVMTIVIISVAIAGVVGAFSLLTGRSADPLNQTRAVALAQLYADEIQSRRYDDSTPIGGTPRVSGCSVNTEEPDRSAYDDVDDYNAIDDEVPQKADGSDLNSAAYGSFRVSVEVTCAGAEVGLPAPDAKRVDITVRDPSDGRFVFTFYRVNF
;
A
#
# COMPACT_ATOMS: atom_id res chain seq x y z
N MET A 1 -38.00 -36.49 -53.05
CA MET A 1 -36.78 -36.32 -52.27
C MET A 1 -35.86 -35.39 -53.02
N ARG A 2 -35.58 -34.21 -52.45
CA ARG A 2 -34.72 -33.19 -53.07
C ARG A 2 -33.28 -33.46 -52.60
N GLN A 3 -32.40 -33.95 -53.49
CA GLN A 3 -30.99 -34.09 -53.17
C GLN A 3 -30.37 -32.73 -52.97
N MET A 4 -29.91 -32.45 -51.75
CA MET A 4 -29.09 -31.28 -51.46
C MET A 4 -27.65 -31.58 -51.92
N ASN A 5 -27.22 -30.83 -52.95
CA ASN A 5 -25.83 -30.86 -53.37
C ASN A 5 -24.94 -30.29 -52.27
N ALA A 6 -24.18 -31.12 -51.56
CA ALA A 6 -23.15 -30.66 -50.66
C ALA A 6 -21.99 -30.06 -51.48
N ARG A 7 -21.82 -28.74 -51.43
CA ARG A 7 -20.64 -28.05 -51.96
C ARG A 7 -19.48 -28.27 -50.98
N GLY A 8 -18.40 -28.89 -51.46
CA GLY A 8 -17.16 -29.02 -50.69
C GLY A 8 -16.46 -27.65 -50.58
N ALA A 9 -15.83 -27.40 -49.42
CA ALA A 9 -15.00 -26.21 -49.23
C ALA A 9 -13.78 -26.24 -50.15
N THR A 10 -13.40 -25.11 -50.72
CA THR A 10 -12.20 -24.98 -51.55
C THR A 10 -10.94 -24.94 -50.67
N LEU A 11 -9.79 -25.35 -51.21
CA LEU A 11 -8.50 -25.29 -50.49
C LEU A 11 -8.18 -23.85 -50.04
N VAL A 12 -8.51 -22.87 -50.88
CA VAL A 12 -8.31 -21.42 -50.56
C VAL A 12 -9.18 -20.98 -49.38
N GLU A 13 -10.44 -21.43 -49.34
CA GLU A 13 -11.37 -21.09 -48.23
C GLU A 13 -10.87 -21.67 -46.89
N LEU A 14 -10.33 -22.90 -46.92
CA LEU A 14 -9.77 -23.53 -45.73
C LEU A 14 -8.51 -22.82 -45.23
N VAL A 15 -7.62 -22.40 -46.13
CA VAL A 15 -6.41 -21.64 -45.79
C VAL A 15 -6.78 -20.28 -45.22
N MET A 16 -7.72 -19.55 -45.86
CA MET A 16 -8.20 -18.27 -45.34
C MET A 16 -8.83 -18.40 -43.94
N THR A 17 -9.61 -19.45 -43.72
CA THR A 17 -10.26 -19.71 -42.43
C THR A 17 -9.22 -19.94 -41.32
N ILE A 18 -8.17 -20.75 -41.62
CA ILE A 18 -7.10 -20.99 -40.62
C ILE A 18 -6.33 -19.71 -40.31
N VAL A 19 -6.04 -18.88 -41.33
CA VAL A 19 -5.34 -17.61 -41.11
C VAL A 19 -6.17 -16.66 -40.23
N ILE A 20 -7.46 -16.52 -40.53
CA ILE A 20 -8.36 -15.64 -39.74
C ILE A 20 -8.46 -16.14 -38.29
N ILE A 21 -8.65 -17.44 -38.09
CA ILE A 21 -8.75 -18.02 -36.75
C ILE A 21 -7.42 -17.84 -36.00
N SER A 22 -6.28 -18.03 -36.64
CA SER A 22 -4.96 -17.87 -36.01
C SER A 22 -4.74 -16.43 -35.53
N VAL A 23 -5.10 -15.42 -36.33
CA VAL A 23 -5.01 -14.00 -35.96
C VAL A 23 -5.99 -13.68 -34.82
N ALA A 24 -7.22 -14.20 -34.88
CA ALA A 24 -8.21 -14.00 -33.82
C ALA A 24 -7.76 -14.59 -32.48
N ILE A 25 -7.22 -15.81 -32.47
CA ILE A 25 -6.69 -16.47 -31.27
C ILE A 25 -5.49 -15.69 -30.71
N ALA A 26 -4.56 -15.24 -31.56
CA ALA A 26 -3.42 -14.44 -31.12
C ALA A 26 -3.87 -13.13 -30.44
N GLY A 27 -4.89 -12.47 -30.98
CA GLY A 27 -5.49 -11.27 -30.38
C GLY A 27 -6.14 -11.54 -29.03
N VAL A 28 -6.89 -12.63 -28.90
CA VAL A 28 -7.54 -13.03 -27.65
C VAL A 28 -6.50 -13.37 -26.59
N VAL A 29 -5.49 -14.16 -26.93
CA VAL A 29 -4.40 -14.53 -25.98
C VAL A 29 -3.66 -13.29 -25.51
N GLY A 30 -3.36 -12.33 -26.41
CA GLY A 30 -2.73 -11.06 -26.06
C GLY A 30 -3.58 -10.23 -25.08
N ALA A 31 -4.89 -10.15 -25.32
CA ALA A 31 -5.82 -9.46 -24.42
C ALA A 31 -5.89 -10.12 -23.04
N PHE A 32 -5.95 -11.45 -22.98
CA PHE A 32 -5.94 -12.18 -21.70
C PHE A 32 -4.64 -11.97 -20.93
N SER A 33 -3.48 -11.95 -21.59
CA SER A 33 -2.19 -11.70 -20.93
C SER A 33 -2.14 -10.32 -20.26
N LEU A 34 -2.69 -9.28 -20.92
CA LEU A 34 -2.80 -7.93 -20.35
C LEU A 34 -3.75 -7.87 -19.15
N LEU A 35 -4.87 -8.58 -19.19
CA LEU A 35 -5.83 -8.64 -18.08
C LEU A 35 -5.24 -9.37 -16.86
N THR A 36 -4.51 -10.47 -17.08
CA THR A 36 -3.91 -11.24 -16.00
C THR A 36 -2.81 -10.46 -15.28
N GLY A 37 -1.98 -9.71 -16.02
CA GLY A 37 -0.96 -8.83 -15.42
C GLY A 37 -1.54 -7.72 -14.54
N ARG A 38 -2.73 -7.21 -14.87
CA ARG A 38 -3.42 -6.15 -14.10
C ARG A 38 -4.28 -6.67 -12.95
N SER A 39 -4.53 -7.97 -12.87
CA SER A 39 -5.42 -8.53 -11.82
C SER A 39 -4.78 -8.56 -10.43
N ALA A 40 -3.45 -8.53 -10.33
CA ALA A 40 -2.73 -8.46 -9.06
C ALA A 40 -2.75 -7.04 -8.45
N ASP A 41 -2.77 -5.98 -9.28
CA ASP A 41 -2.72 -4.59 -8.84
C ASP A 41 -3.86 -4.19 -7.86
N PRO A 42 -5.14 -4.47 -8.13
CA PRO A 42 -6.21 -4.09 -7.22
C PRO A 42 -6.13 -4.79 -5.86
N LEU A 43 -5.66 -6.04 -5.82
CA LEU A 43 -5.48 -6.77 -4.57
C LEU A 43 -4.32 -6.19 -3.75
N ASN A 44 -3.20 -5.89 -4.39
CA ASN A 44 -2.04 -5.27 -3.76
C ASN A 44 -2.41 -3.87 -3.24
N GLN A 45 -3.13 -3.09 -4.03
CA GLN A 45 -3.64 -1.78 -3.60
C GLN A 45 -4.55 -1.89 -2.37
N THR A 46 -5.50 -2.83 -2.35
CA THR A 46 -6.38 -3.05 -1.20
C THR A 46 -5.58 -3.44 0.05
N ARG A 47 -4.57 -4.30 -0.10
CA ARG A 47 -3.68 -4.69 0.99
C ARG A 47 -2.81 -3.52 1.47
N ALA A 48 -2.30 -2.69 0.56
CA ALA A 48 -1.54 -1.51 0.91
C ALA A 48 -2.38 -0.51 1.73
N VAL A 49 -3.63 -0.29 1.33
CA VAL A 49 -4.57 0.55 2.10
C VAL A 49 -4.83 -0.05 3.48
N ALA A 50 -5.06 -1.35 3.58
CA ALA A 50 -5.30 -2.03 4.87
C ALA A 50 -4.07 -1.93 5.80
N LEU A 51 -2.85 -2.08 5.26
CA LEU A 51 -1.61 -1.88 6.01
C LEU A 51 -1.47 -0.44 6.49
N ALA A 52 -1.68 0.52 5.61
CA ALA A 52 -1.58 1.94 5.98
C ALA A 52 -2.60 2.32 7.06
N GLN A 53 -3.83 1.80 6.99
CA GLN A 53 -4.83 2.01 8.03
C GLN A 53 -4.41 1.39 9.37
N LEU A 54 -3.88 0.15 9.34
CA LEU A 54 -3.38 -0.51 10.55
C LEU A 54 -2.33 0.35 11.27
N TYR A 55 -1.34 0.83 10.53
CA TYR A 55 -0.28 1.69 11.07
C TYR A 55 -0.82 3.05 11.51
N ALA A 56 -1.69 3.67 10.70
CA ALA A 56 -2.27 4.96 11.04
C ALA A 56 -3.11 4.90 12.32
N ASP A 57 -3.95 3.88 12.49
CA ASP A 57 -4.78 3.68 13.70
C ASP A 57 -3.89 3.48 14.93
N GLU A 58 -2.83 2.70 14.78
CA GLU A 58 -1.87 2.48 15.85
C GLU A 58 -1.14 3.77 16.24
N ILE A 59 -0.53 4.47 15.28
CA ILE A 59 0.22 5.72 15.52
C ILE A 59 -0.69 6.79 16.12
N GLN A 60 -1.92 6.93 15.62
CA GLN A 60 -2.89 7.91 16.15
C GLN A 60 -3.31 7.62 17.60
N SER A 61 -3.20 6.37 18.03
CA SER A 61 -3.50 5.99 19.43
C SER A 61 -2.36 6.33 20.40
N ARG A 62 -1.17 6.65 19.89
CA ARG A 62 0.01 6.94 20.69
C ARG A 62 0.05 8.38 21.17
N ARG A 63 0.92 8.65 22.15
CA ARG A 63 1.21 10.01 22.62
C ARG A 63 1.77 10.86 21.47
N TYR A 64 1.68 12.16 21.58
CA TYR A 64 2.28 13.08 20.61
C TYR A 64 3.81 13.06 20.64
N ASP A 65 4.37 12.90 21.85
CA ASP A 65 5.78 12.95 22.17
C ASP A 65 5.95 12.25 23.53
N ASP A 66 7.10 11.68 23.85
CA ASP A 66 7.38 10.98 25.09
C ASP A 66 7.08 11.83 26.34
N SER A 67 7.36 13.13 26.25
CA SER A 67 7.04 14.10 27.31
C SER A 67 5.56 14.50 27.41
N THR A 68 4.69 13.98 26.52
CA THR A 68 3.25 14.29 26.54
C THR A 68 2.58 13.67 27.78
N PRO A 69 1.95 14.45 28.67
CA PRO A 69 1.24 13.91 29.83
C PRO A 69 0.07 13.02 29.43
N ILE A 70 -0.31 12.10 30.32
CA ILE A 70 -1.55 11.33 30.15
C ILE A 70 -2.74 12.31 30.04
N GLY A 71 -3.49 12.20 28.94
CA GLY A 71 -4.59 13.11 28.64
C GLY A 71 -4.19 14.32 27.78
N GLY A 72 -2.92 14.45 27.36
CA GLY A 72 -2.47 15.44 26.38
C GLY A 72 -2.30 16.86 26.90
N THR A 73 -2.56 17.13 28.20
CA THR A 73 -2.55 18.48 28.76
C THR A 73 -1.63 18.57 29.96
N PRO A 74 -0.77 19.61 30.09
CA PRO A 74 -0.51 20.67 29.10
C PRO A 74 0.19 20.14 27.86
N ARG A 75 0.00 20.79 26.69
CA ARG A 75 0.71 20.46 25.48
C ARG A 75 2.21 20.63 25.64
N VAL A 76 2.97 19.82 24.93
CA VAL A 76 4.44 19.88 24.94
C VAL A 76 4.90 21.16 24.21
N SER A 77 5.96 21.78 24.71
CA SER A 77 6.58 22.94 24.07
C SER A 77 7.66 22.49 23.09
N GLY A 78 7.54 22.90 21.86
CA GLY A 78 8.49 22.53 20.80
C GLY A 78 8.03 21.28 20.02
N CYS A 79 8.80 20.94 19.01
CA CYS A 79 8.64 19.72 18.25
C CYS A 79 10.03 19.19 17.93
N SER A 80 10.27 17.95 18.30
CA SER A 80 11.41 17.15 17.91
C SER A 80 10.90 15.85 17.36
N VAL A 81 11.71 15.12 16.61
CA VAL A 81 11.45 13.76 16.17
C VAL A 81 12.64 12.94 16.63
N ASN A 82 12.44 12.23 17.72
CA ASN A 82 13.46 11.38 18.33
C ASN A 82 12.91 9.96 18.41
N THR A 83 13.74 9.00 18.10
CA THR A 83 13.41 7.57 18.23
C THR A 83 14.22 7.01 19.40
N GLU A 84 13.57 6.84 20.53
CA GLU A 84 14.23 6.40 21.75
C GLU A 84 14.15 4.89 21.94
N GLU A 85 13.08 4.25 21.48
CA GLU A 85 12.80 2.84 21.66
C GLU A 85 13.45 1.98 20.57
N PRO A 86 14.30 1.02 20.95
CA PRO A 86 14.95 0.13 19.98
C PRO A 86 14.00 -0.94 19.42
N ASP A 87 12.95 -1.28 20.18
CA ASP A 87 12.05 -2.38 19.86
C ASP A 87 10.65 -1.91 19.54
N ARG A 88 10.08 -2.42 18.46
CA ARG A 88 8.72 -2.12 17.98
C ARG A 88 7.65 -2.26 19.07
N SER A 89 7.77 -3.24 19.96
CA SER A 89 6.83 -3.49 21.06
C SER A 89 6.87 -2.44 22.15
N ALA A 90 7.92 -1.64 22.19
CA ALA A 90 8.09 -0.57 23.18
C ALA A 90 7.60 0.80 22.69
N TYR A 91 7.34 0.96 21.37
CA TYR A 91 6.89 2.22 20.79
C TYR A 91 5.67 2.77 21.52
N ASP A 92 5.80 3.95 22.12
CA ASP A 92 4.76 4.53 22.95
C ASP A 92 4.34 5.95 22.53
N ASP A 93 5.10 6.59 21.65
CA ASP A 93 4.76 7.86 21.03
C ASP A 93 4.85 7.85 19.49
N VAL A 94 4.57 9.00 18.85
CA VAL A 94 4.54 9.10 17.38
C VAL A 94 5.93 9.06 16.77
N ASP A 95 6.95 9.52 17.50
CA ASP A 95 8.31 9.68 16.98
C ASP A 95 9.03 8.36 16.77
N ASP A 96 8.73 7.38 17.60
CA ASP A 96 9.32 6.04 17.53
C ASP A 96 9.11 5.39 16.16
N TYR A 97 7.94 5.67 15.56
CA TYR A 97 7.60 5.12 14.25
C TYR A 97 8.49 5.60 13.13
N ASN A 98 9.24 6.71 13.33
CA ASN A 98 10.22 7.20 12.37
C ASN A 98 11.43 6.25 12.21
N ALA A 99 11.58 5.28 13.08
CA ALA A 99 12.58 4.20 12.96
C ALA A 99 12.23 3.18 11.87
N ILE A 100 10.97 3.11 11.43
CA ILE A 100 10.50 2.12 10.44
C ILE A 100 10.92 2.55 9.04
N ASP A 101 11.93 1.87 8.48
CA ASP A 101 12.41 2.13 7.12
C ASP A 101 12.56 0.83 6.34
N ASP A 102 11.72 0.67 5.30
CA ASP A 102 11.69 -0.49 4.39
C ASP A 102 11.56 -1.86 5.10
N GLU A 103 10.78 -1.91 6.17
CA GLU A 103 10.61 -3.11 6.99
C GLU A 103 9.46 -4.00 6.53
N VAL A 104 9.52 -5.29 6.89
CA VAL A 104 8.39 -6.21 6.76
C VAL A 104 7.27 -5.75 7.71
N PRO A 105 6.00 -5.75 7.26
CA PRO A 105 4.90 -5.31 8.11
C PRO A 105 4.80 -6.12 9.41
N GLN A 106 4.78 -5.42 10.54
CA GLN A 106 4.67 -5.97 11.88
C GLN A 106 3.42 -5.45 12.59
N LYS A 107 2.98 -6.20 13.59
CA LYS A 107 1.98 -5.75 14.56
C LYS A 107 2.63 -4.84 15.61
N ALA A 108 1.79 -4.22 16.44
CA ALA A 108 2.23 -3.38 17.55
C ALA A 108 3.11 -4.10 18.59
N ASP A 109 2.99 -5.42 18.69
CA ASP A 109 3.80 -6.26 19.59
C ASP A 109 5.16 -6.67 18.99
N GLY A 110 5.51 -6.17 17.80
CA GLY A 110 6.74 -6.51 17.10
C GLY A 110 6.70 -7.85 16.37
N SER A 111 5.61 -8.61 16.46
CA SER A 111 5.47 -9.85 15.71
C SER A 111 5.10 -9.60 14.25
N ASP A 112 5.58 -10.46 13.35
CA ASP A 112 5.28 -10.35 11.92
C ASP A 112 3.77 -10.41 11.67
N LEU A 113 3.31 -9.55 10.79
CA LEU A 113 1.98 -9.66 10.23
C LEU A 113 1.95 -10.89 9.30
N ASN A 114 0.76 -11.49 9.09
CA ASN A 114 0.60 -12.69 8.26
C ASN A 114 1.54 -12.71 7.04
N SER A 115 2.65 -13.45 7.14
CA SER A 115 3.72 -13.46 6.14
C SER A 115 3.26 -13.96 4.77
N ALA A 116 2.25 -14.84 4.70
CA ALA A 116 1.68 -15.31 3.44
C ALA A 116 0.94 -14.20 2.67
N ALA A 117 0.38 -13.21 3.39
CA ALA A 117 -0.36 -12.12 2.76
C ALA A 117 0.49 -10.85 2.57
N TYR A 118 1.41 -10.58 3.50
CA TYR A 118 2.11 -9.30 3.62
C TYR A 118 3.64 -9.39 3.63
N GLY A 119 4.24 -10.59 3.69
CA GLY A 119 5.69 -10.76 3.82
C GLY A 119 6.52 -10.18 2.67
N SER A 120 5.92 -9.94 1.51
CA SER A 120 6.57 -9.29 0.37
C SER A 120 6.29 -7.78 0.29
N PHE A 121 5.48 -7.24 1.21
CA PHE A 121 5.29 -5.79 1.34
C PHE A 121 6.41 -5.18 2.18
N ARG A 122 6.62 -3.89 2.01
CA ARG A 122 7.53 -3.09 2.83
C ARG A 122 6.82 -1.84 3.31
N VAL A 123 7.11 -1.44 4.53
CA VAL A 123 6.55 -0.23 5.15
C VAL A 123 7.69 0.67 5.57
N SER A 124 7.55 1.96 5.31
CA SER A 124 8.38 3.02 5.87
C SER A 124 7.46 4.08 6.46
N VAL A 125 7.87 4.67 7.56
CA VAL A 125 7.15 5.77 8.21
C VAL A 125 8.09 6.95 8.34
N GLU A 126 7.66 8.12 7.90
CA GLU A 126 8.39 9.37 8.09
C GLU A 126 7.55 10.33 8.93
N VAL A 127 8.14 10.81 10.02
CA VAL A 127 7.53 11.78 10.93
C VAL A 127 8.24 13.12 10.81
N THR A 128 7.50 14.20 10.62
CA THR A 128 8.07 15.55 10.50
C THR A 128 7.23 16.58 11.25
N CYS A 129 7.89 17.60 11.83
CA CYS A 129 7.20 18.74 12.41
C CYS A 129 6.59 19.61 11.30
N ALA A 130 5.28 19.69 11.21
CA ALA A 130 4.59 20.26 10.06
C ALA A 130 3.33 21.07 10.43
N GLY A 131 3.24 21.66 11.62
CA GLY A 131 2.09 22.45 12.05
C GLY A 131 1.72 23.55 11.06
N ALA A 132 2.70 24.17 10.43
CA ALA A 132 2.47 25.24 9.45
C ALA A 132 1.66 24.79 8.22
N GLU A 133 1.75 23.53 7.85
CA GLU A 133 1.00 22.95 6.71
C GLU A 133 -0.51 22.89 6.98
N VAL A 134 -0.90 22.84 8.25
CA VAL A 134 -2.31 22.79 8.70
C VAL A 134 -2.78 24.08 9.40
N GLY A 135 -2.01 25.17 9.24
CA GLY A 135 -2.37 26.48 9.79
C GLY A 135 -2.13 26.62 11.30
N LEU A 136 -1.29 25.77 11.88
CA LEU A 136 -0.86 25.82 13.28
C LEU A 136 0.59 26.30 13.37
N PRO A 137 1.06 26.75 14.57
CA PRO A 137 2.49 26.91 14.81
C PRO A 137 3.25 25.62 14.46
N ALA A 138 4.47 25.78 13.92
CA ALA A 138 5.27 24.63 13.44
C ALA A 138 5.38 23.46 14.46
N PRO A 139 5.55 23.71 15.79
CA PRO A 139 5.67 22.64 16.77
C PRO A 139 4.32 22.02 17.21
N ASP A 140 3.20 22.52 16.70
CA ASP A 140 1.88 22.10 17.18
C ASP A 140 1.25 20.95 16.38
N ALA A 141 1.93 20.46 15.34
CA ALA A 141 1.52 19.24 14.66
C ALA A 141 2.72 18.50 14.03
N LYS A 142 2.65 17.19 14.02
CA LYS A 142 3.53 16.27 13.28
C LYS A 142 2.77 15.73 12.08
N ARG A 143 3.40 15.76 10.90
CA ARG A 143 2.95 15.03 9.71
C ARG A 143 3.56 13.65 9.76
N VAL A 144 2.75 12.65 9.50
CA VAL A 144 3.16 11.25 9.40
C VAL A 144 2.86 10.77 8.00
N ASP A 145 3.90 10.36 7.28
CA ASP A 145 3.81 9.77 5.95
C ASP A 145 4.10 8.28 6.04
N ILE A 146 3.08 7.45 5.81
CA ILE A 146 3.22 6.00 5.75
C ILE A 146 3.37 5.61 4.28
N THR A 147 4.53 5.10 3.92
CA THR A 147 4.80 4.55 2.58
C THR A 147 4.69 3.04 2.63
N VAL A 148 3.80 2.48 1.81
CA VAL A 148 3.68 1.04 1.60
C VAL A 148 4.17 0.72 0.20
N ARG A 149 5.13 -0.19 0.09
CA ARG A 149 5.62 -0.73 -1.18
C ARG A 149 5.10 -2.16 -1.34
N ASP A 150 4.46 -2.42 -2.48
CA ASP A 150 3.92 -3.73 -2.81
C ASP A 150 4.96 -4.65 -3.48
N PRO A 151 4.66 -5.95 -3.66
CA PRO A 151 5.58 -6.89 -4.32
C PRO A 151 5.91 -6.58 -5.79
N SER A 152 5.18 -5.65 -6.41
CA SER A 152 5.37 -5.20 -7.80
C SER A 152 6.11 -3.86 -7.89
N ASP A 153 6.74 -3.40 -6.78
CA ASP A 153 7.35 -2.08 -6.61
C ASP A 153 6.36 -0.90 -6.73
N GLY A 154 5.06 -1.14 -6.65
CA GLY A 154 4.05 -0.11 -6.52
C GLY A 154 4.20 0.60 -5.17
N ARG A 155 4.27 1.94 -5.19
CA ARG A 155 4.43 2.77 -3.99
C ARG A 155 3.14 3.52 -3.68
N PHE A 156 2.66 3.37 -2.45
CA PHE A 156 1.47 4.03 -1.94
C PHE A 156 1.85 4.86 -0.73
N VAL A 157 1.55 6.16 -0.74
CA VAL A 157 1.84 7.07 0.37
C VAL A 157 0.53 7.55 0.98
N PHE A 158 0.44 7.46 2.30
CA PHE A 158 -0.70 7.88 3.10
C PHE A 158 -0.23 8.87 4.13
N THR A 159 -0.82 10.05 4.14
CA THR A 159 -0.43 11.15 5.01
C THR A 159 -1.55 11.50 5.98
N PHE A 160 -1.20 11.70 7.25
CA PHE A 160 -2.08 12.29 8.24
C PHE A 160 -1.29 13.20 9.19
N TYR A 161 -2.02 13.96 10.01
CA TYR A 161 -1.41 14.88 10.98
C TYR A 161 -1.82 14.50 12.40
N ARG A 162 -0.83 14.47 13.29
CA ARG A 162 -1.03 14.34 14.74
C ARG A 162 -0.83 15.68 15.40
N VAL A 163 -1.85 16.20 16.04
CA VAL A 163 -1.84 17.51 16.67
C VAL A 163 -1.47 17.40 18.15
N ASN A 164 -0.74 18.40 18.63
CA ASN A 164 -0.23 18.50 20.00
C ASN A 164 -1.28 19.14 20.92
N PHE A 165 -2.27 18.36 21.37
CA PHE A 165 -3.24 18.75 22.41
C PHE A 165 -3.82 17.55 23.14
#